data_66109242ad3f0e17b57baea1a2c0f7c5
#
_entry.id   66109242ad3f0e17b57baea1a2c0f7c5
#
_cell.length_a   1.000
_cell.length_b   1.000
_cell.length_c   1.000
_cell.angle_alpha   90.00
_cell.angle_beta   90.00
_cell.angle_gamma   90.00
#
_symmetry.space_group_name_H-M   'P 1'
#
loop_
_entity.id
_entity.type
_entity.pdbx_description
1 polymer ?
#
loop_
_entity_poly.entity_id
_entity_poly.type
_entity_poly.pdbx_seq_one_letter_code
_entity_poly.pdbx_strand_id
1 'polypeptide(L)'
;MTESKAANSKSDSPYRLREHFLSVPEVALFRLLQKMTGERYVVCPKVALTDIFTIVRPNENVHFYNKIFRKHVDFLLCDPKTLKPAIAVEMVKPIARNETRATDQFMEELFFGEGIPLVHVPLGENYDVNDLVNLFTLAISKAKNAKRNSTDGVGDSVPLCPACGKMRVLRIHRNGGSAGTKYYGCMDSPRCAGVVAVD
;
A
#
# COMPACT_ATOMS: atom_id res chain seq x y z
N MET A 1 -38.16 38.18 36.95
CA MET A 1 -37.94 37.42 35.73
C MET A 1 -36.61 37.83 35.13
N THR A 2 -35.59 37.11 35.43
CA THR A 2 -34.23 37.37 34.92
C THR A 2 -33.88 36.26 33.94
N GLU A 3 -33.93 36.61 32.66
CA GLU A 3 -33.47 35.73 31.58
C GLU A 3 -31.91 35.62 31.64
N SER A 4 -31.43 34.45 31.97
CA SER A 4 -30.02 34.13 31.87
C SER A 4 -29.66 33.90 30.37
N LYS A 5 -28.97 34.89 29.78
CA LYS A 5 -28.27 34.75 28.51
C LYS A 5 -27.22 33.67 28.66
N ALA A 6 -27.44 32.49 28.07
CA ALA A 6 -26.43 31.48 27.86
C ALA A 6 -25.35 32.07 26.94
N ALA A 7 -24.19 32.32 27.50
CA ALA A 7 -23.01 32.77 26.78
C ALA A 7 -22.54 31.60 25.88
N ASN A 8 -22.68 31.75 24.58
CA ASN A 8 -22.12 30.89 23.57
C ASN A 8 -20.61 31.10 23.54
N SER A 9 -19.88 30.36 24.39
CA SER A 9 -18.43 30.35 24.37
C SER A 9 -17.99 29.68 23.06
N LYS A 10 -17.66 30.48 22.05
CA LYS A 10 -16.90 30.00 20.89
C LYS A 10 -15.63 29.33 21.44
N SER A 11 -15.49 28.00 21.30
CA SER A 11 -14.29 27.32 21.69
C SER A 11 -13.10 27.91 20.91
N ASP A 12 -12.06 28.33 21.59
CA ASP A 12 -10.81 28.82 20.98
C ASP A 12 -10.01 27.73 20.26
N SER A 13 -10.56 26.53 20.18
CA SER A 13 -9.97 25.40 19.47
C SER A 13 -9.86 25.70 17.96
N PRO A 14 -8.69 25.52 17.34
CA PRO A 14 -8.52 25.65 15.90
C PRO A 14 -9.17 24.50 15.11
N TYR A 15 -9.71 23.49 15.80
CA TYR A 15 -10.29 22.31 15.18
C TYR A 15 -11.81 22.49 14.98
N ARG A 16 -12.28 21.97 13.87
CA ARG A 16 -13.70 21.87 13.55
C ARG A 16 -14.02 20.44 13.12
N LEU A 17 -15.13 19.91 13.56
CA LEU A 17 -15.63 18.63 13.08
C LEU A 17 -15.94 18.74 11.58
N ARG A 18 -15.50 17.77 10.79
CA ARG A 18 -15.89 17.67 9.39
C ARG A 18 -17.37 17.33 9.30
N GLU A 19 -18.08 17.97 8.39
CA GLU A 19 -19.48 17.69 8.14
C GLU A 19 -19.68 16.27 7.62
N HIS A 20 -18.81 15.83 6.72
CA HIS A 20 -18.82 14.49 6.16
C HIS A 20 -17.44 13.83 6.27
N PHE A 21 -17.42 12.63 6.83
CA PHE A 21 -16.20 11.83 6.91
C PHE A 21 -15.79 11.28 5.53
N LEU A 22 -16.76 10.76 4.77
CA LEU A 22 -16.60 10.26 3.41
C LEU A 22 -17.30 11.18 2.42
N SER A 23 -16.75 11.37 1.24
CA SER A 23 -17.40 12.05 0.12
C SER A 23 -18.57 11.23 -0.43
N VAL A 24 -19.43 11.85 -1.22
CA VAL A 24 -20.60 11.17 -1.81
C VAL A 24 -20.22 9.90 -2.59
N PRO A 25 -19.23 9.92 -3.50
CA PRO A 25 -18.79 8.71 -4.19
C PRO A 25 -18.23 7.64 -3.25
N GLU A 26 -17.49 8.05 -2.21
CA GLU A 26 -16.96 7.11 -1.22
C GLU A 26 -18.07 6.45 -0.41
N VAL A 27 -19.11 7.19 -0.03
CA VAL A 27 -20.27 6.62 0.66
C VAL A 27 -21.00 5.63 -0.23
N ALA A 28 -21.18 5.95 -1.52
CA ALA A 28 -21.83 5.07 -2.47
C ALA A 28 -21.07 3.74 -2.61
N LEU A 29 -19.75 3.82 -2.83
CA LEU A 29 -18.90 2.63 -2.93
C LEU A 29 -18.85 1.86 -1.61
N PHE A 30 -18.74 2.52 -0.46
CA PHE A 30 -18.74 1.90 0.85
C PHE A 30 -19.97 1.02 1.09
N ARG A 31 -21.17 1.58 0.84
CA ARG A 31 -22.44 0.84 1.00
C ARG A 31 -22.52 -0.35 0.05
N LEU A 32 -22.04 -0.19 -1.17
CA LEU A 32 -22.02 -1.27 -2.14
C LEU A 32 -21.05 -2.37 -1.75
N LEU A 33 -19.84 -2.03 -1.29
CA LEU A 33 -18.87 -3.00 -0.77
C LEU A 33 -19.44 -3.77 0.41
N GLN A 34 -20.09 -3.09 1.37
CA GLN A 34 -20.76 -3.77 2.50
C GLN A 34 -21.83 -4.76 2.02
N LYS A 35 -22.66 -4.36 1.06
CA LYS A 35 -23.70 -5.22 0.50
C LYS A 35 -23.11 -6.43 -0.25
N MET A 36 -22.05 -6.22 -1.03
CA MET A 36 -21.39 -7.29 -1.82
C MET A 36 -20.65 -8.28 -0.93
N THR A 37 -19.99 -7.80 0.10
CA THR A 37 -19.16 -8.64 0.97
C THR A 37 -19.98 -9.36 2.04
N GLY A 38 -21.08 -8.76 2.49
CA GLY A 38 -21.90 -9.27 3.59
C GLY A 38 -21.05 -9.52 4.85
N GLU A 39 -21.19 -10.70 5.44
CA GLU A 39 -20.43 -11.10 6.64
C GLU A 39 -19.04 -11.69 6.32
N ARG A 40 -18.68 -11.81 5.03
CA ARG A 40 -17.38 -12.40 4.63
C ARG A 40 -16.20 -11.47 4.88
N TYR A 41 -16.42 -10.17 4.90
CA TYR A 41 -15.38 -9.16 5.15
C TYR A 41 -15.93 -7.98 5.95
N VAL A 42 -15.07 -7.43 6.80
CA VAL A 42 -15.28 -6.11 7.41
C VAL A 42 -14.70 -5.06 6.48
N VAL A 43 -15.48 -4.06 6.13
CA VAL A 43 -15.04 -2.93 5.28
C VAL A 43 -14.60 -1.78 6.15
N CYS A 44 -13.30 -1.48 6.16
CA CYS A 44 -12.69 -0.39 6.90
C CYS A 44 -12.38 0.78 5.94
N PRO A 45 -12.96 1.98 6.11
CA PRO A 45 -12.66 3.13 5.27
C PRO A 45 -11.42 3.88 5.76
N LYS A 46 -10.67 4.49 4.81
CA LYS A 46 -9.56 5.42 5.08
C LYS A 46 -8.48 4.85 6.01
N VAL A 47 -7.98 3.65 5.69
CA VAL A 47 -6.94 2.99 6.48
C VAL A 47 -5.57 3.48 6.06
N ALA A 48 -4.79 3.99 7.02
CA ALA A 48 -3.43 4.44 6.75
C ALA A 48 -2.51 3.26 6.39
N LEU A 49 -1.56 3.47 5.48
CA LEU A 49 -0.60 2.41 5.13
C LEU A 49 0.27 2.00 6.29
N THR A 50 0.52 2.91 7.24
CA THR A 50 1.26 2.63 8.48
C THR A 50 0.53 1.69 9.44
N ASP A 51 -0.79 1.53 9.27
CA ASP A 51 -1.60 0.57 10.04
C ASP A 51 -1.66 -0.80 9.35
N ILE A 52 -1.34 -0.85 8.06
CA ILE A 52 -1.33 -2.09 7.27
C ILE A 52 0.08 -2.71 7.24
N PHE A 53 1.12 -1.86 7.10
CA PHE A 53 2.50 -2.30 6.89
C PHE A 53 3.41 -1.84 8.01
N THR A 54 4.26 -2.75 8.48
CA THR A 54 5.31 -2.46 9.45
C THR A 54 6.64 -2.33 8.75
N ILE A 55 7.41 -1.30 9.08
CA ILE A 55 8.76 -1.13 8.55
C ILE A 55 9.73 -1.97 9.37
N VAL A 56 10.42 -2.88 8.70
CA VAL A 56 11.49 -3.66 9.31
C VAL A 56 12.69 -2.75 9.57
N ARG A 57 13.19 -2.72 10.80
CA ARG A 57 14.29 -1.86 11.25
C ARG A 57 14.06 -0.38 10.92
N PRO A 58 13.08 0.28 11.55
CA PRO A 58 12.67 1.63 11.18
C PRO A 58 13.79 2.66 11.28
N ASN A 59 14.73 2.51 12.23
CA ASN A 59 15.86 3.41 12.40
C ASN A 59 16.85 3.39 11.21
N GLU A 60 16.94 2.27 10.51
CA GLU A 60 17.78 2.10 9.31
C GLU A 60 17.03 2.46 8.02
N ASN A 61 15.71 2.43 8.06
CA ASN A 61 14.81 2.49 6.92
C ASN A 61 13.83 3.67 6.95
N VAL A 62 14.22 4.80 7.53
CA VAL A 62 13.37 6.01 7.68
C VAL A 62 12.78 6.47 6.34
N HIS A 63 13.52 6.33 5.25
CA HIS A 63 13.04 6.73 3.92
C HIS A 63 11.86 5.86 3.43
N PHE A 64 11.79 4.57 3.81
CA PHE A 64 10.64 3.72 3.52
C PHE A 64 9.43 4.11 4.35
N TYR A 65 9.64 4.47 5.62
CA TYR A 65 8.57 5.03 6.45
C TYR A 65 7.96 6.27 5.81
N ASN A 66 8.79 7.20 5.35
CA ASN A 66 8.32 8.43 4.69
C ASN A 66 7.53 8.15 3.39
N LYS A 67 7.77 7.03 2.71
CA LYS A 67 7.01 6.64 1.51
C LYS A 67 5.57 6.26 1.82
N ILE A 68 5.31 5.61 2.97
CA ILE A 68 3.96 5.18 3.38
C ILE A 68 3.30 6.18 4.33
N PHE A 69 4.07 7.03 5.00
CA PHE A 69 3.58 8.04 5.90
C PHE A 69 2.62 9.00 5.18
N ARG A 70 1.46 9.27 5.76
CA ARG A 70 0.37 10.07 5.18
C ARG A 70 -0.34 9.46 3.96
N LYS A 71 0.02 8.24 3.55
CA LYS A 71 -0.73 7.51 2.53
C LYS A 71 -1.77 6.62 3.18
N HIS A 72 -2.88 6.42 2.50
CA HIS A 72 -3.97 5.54 2.94
C HIS A 72 -4.60 4.87 1.73
N VAL A 73 -5.26 3.76 1.96
CA VAL A 73 -6.22 3.18 1.00
C VAL A 73 -7.62 3.69 1.31
N ASP A 74 -8.45 3.83 0.30
CA ASP A 74 -9.82 4.30 0.51
C ASP A 74 -10.65 3.30 1.30
N PHE A 75 -10.49 2.01 0.99
CA PHE A 75 -11.10 0.93 1.77
C PHE A 75 -10.15 -0.25 1.92
N LEU A 76 -10.21 -0.89 3.08
CA LEU A 76 -9.55 -2.15 3.37
C LEU A 76 -10.60 -3.18 3.78
N LEU A 77 -10.65 -4.29 3.05
CA LEU A 77 -11.46 -5.43 3.40
C LEU A 77 -10.63 -6.37 4.27
N CYS A 78 -11.13 -6.64 5.47
CA CYS A 78 -10.45 -7.48 6.44
C CYS A 78 -11.24 -8.75 6.73
N ASP A 79 -10.54 -9.81 7.08
CA ASP A 79 -11.15 -11.03 7.60
C ASP A 79 -12.00 -10.70 8.84
N PRO A 80 -13.26 -11.15 8.95
CA PRO A 80 -14.15 -10.71 10.02
C PRO A 80 -13.77 -11.22 11.42
N LYS A 81 -12.98 -12.31 11.51
CA LYS A 81 -12.60 -12.91 12.79
C LYS A 81 -11.27 -12.38 13.31
N THR A 82 -10.31 -12.17 12.39
CA THR A 82 -8.93 -11.84 12.74
C THR A 82 -8.57 -10.40 12.47
N LEU A 83 -9.40 -9.69 11.71
CA LEU A 83 -9.15 -8.36 11.14
C LEU A 83 -7.86 -8.27 10.28
N LYS A 84 -7.35 -9.41 9.81
CA LYS A 84 -6.23 -9.42 8.90
C LYS A 84 -6.62 -8.78 7.56
N PRO A 85 -5.76 -7.90 7.01
CA PRO A 85 -5.93 -7.35 5.67
C PRO A 85 -6.09 -8.45 4.62
N ALA A 86 -7.12 -8.36 3.79
CA ALA A 86 -7.41 -9.34 2.75
C ALA A 86 -7.41 -8.73 1.35
N ILE A 87 -8.03 -7.56 1.17
CA ILE A 87 -8.13 -6.86 -0.11
C ILE A 87 -8.09 -5.36 0.16
N ALA A 88 -7.25 -4.62 -0.56
CA ALA A 88 -7.24 -3.18 -0.54
C ALA A 88 -8.00 -2.60 -1.75
N VAL A 89 -8.66 -1.46 -1.57
CA VAL A 89 -9.41 -0.77 -2.61
C VAL A 89 -9.00 0.69 -2.64
N GLU A 90 -8.65 1.17 -3.81
CA GLU A 90 -8.31 2.57 -4.08
C GLU A 90 -9.23 3.15 -5.16
N MET A 91 -9.81 4.31 -4.89
CA MET A 91 -10.63 5.02 -5.86
C MET A 91 -9.73 5.89 -6.73
N VAL A 92 -9.74 5.62 -8.03
CA VAL A 92 -8.87 6.31 -8.98
C VAL A 92 -9.68 7.24 -9.87
N LYS A 93 -9.19 8.46 -10.08
CA LYS A 93 -9.78 9.35 -11.08
C LYS A 93 -9.56 8.75 -12.46
N PRO A 94 -10.57 8.77 -13.36
CA PRO A 94 -10.39 8.36 -14.73
C PRO A 94 -9.25 9.18 -15.35
N ILE A 95 -8.21 8.51 -15.81
CA ILE A 95 -7.02 9.16 -16.37
C ILE A 95 -7.31 9.50 -17.83
N ALA A 96 -7.06 10.76 -18.22
CA ALA A 96 -6.85 11.10 -19.61
C ALA A 96 -5.62 10.30 -20.11
N ARG A 97 -5.79 9.60 -21.23
CA ARG A 97 -4.90 8.61 -21.84
C ARG A 97 -3.41 8.98 -21.78
N ASN A 98 -2.59 8.72 -20.90
CA ASN A 98 -1.10 8.71 -20.98
C ASN A 98 -0.33 9.01 -19.69
N GLU A 99 -0.96 9.10 -18.50
CA GLU A 99 -0.21 9.34 -17.27
C GLU A 99 -0.35 8.16 -16.29
N THR A 100 0.60 7.22 -16.37
CA THR A 100 0.82 6.25 -15.30
C THR A 100 1.53 6.98 -14.14
N ARG A 101 0.81 7.27 -13.07
CA ARG A 101 1.41 7.96 -11.92
C ARG A 101 2.40 7.05 -11.20
N ALA A 102 3.59 7.56 -10.93
CA ALA A 102 4.60 6.86 -10.11
C ALA A 102 4.07 6.44 -8.72
N THR A 103 3.05 7.13 -8.21
CA THR A 103 2.37 6.80 -6.95
C THR A 103 1.58 5.50 -7.05
N ASP A 104 0.92 5.27 -8.18
CA ASP A 104 0.09 4.08 -8.41
C ASP A 104 0.99 2.85 -8.51
N GLN A 105 2.15 2.96 -9.15
CA GLN A 105 3.13 1.88 -9.23
C GLN A 105 3.69 1.49 -7.85
N PHE A 106 3.99 2.45 -6.99
CA PHE A 106 4.47 2.16 -5.64
C PHE A 106 3.44 1.40 -4.81
N MET A 107 2.17 1.79 -4.87
CA MET A 107 1.08 1.11 -4.18
C MET A 107 0.90 -0.32 -4.71
N GLU A 108 0.91 -0.48 -6.03
CA GLU A 108 0.86 -1.79 -6.69
C GLU A 108 1.99 -2.71 -6.20
N GLU A 109 3.23 -2.24 -6.24
CA GLU A 109 4.41 -3.02 -5.82
C GLU A 109 4.34 -3.40 -4.33
N LEU A 110 3.89 -2.47 -3.46
CA LEU A 110 3.79 -2.68 -2.02
C LEU A 110 2.78 -3.78 -1.68
N PHE A 111 1.55 -3.66 -2.19
CA PHE A 111 0.49 -4.63 -1.93
C PHE A 111 0.75 -5.98 -2.62
N PHE A 112 1.28 -5.95 -3.83
CA PHE A 112 1.65 -7.13 -4.58
C PHE A 112 2.76 -7.93 -3.88
N GLY A 113 3.77 -7.26 -3.33
CA GLY A 113 4.86 -7.91 -2.59
C GLY A 113 4.38 -8.71 -1.37
N GLU A 114 3.30 -8.24 -0.73
CA GLU A 114 2.68 -8.94 0.42
C GLU A 114 1.54 -9.89 0.02
N GLY A 115 1.26 -10.00 -1.29
CA GLY A 115 0.21 -10.87 -1.82
C GLY A 115 -1.20 -10.41 -1.47
N ILE A 116 -1.38 -9.12 -1.17
CA ILE A 116 -2.69 -8.50 -0.94
C ILE A 116 -3.18 -7.90 -2.26
N PRO A 117 -4.35 -8.33 -2.79
CA PRO A 117 -4.93 -7.72 -3.97
C PRO A 117 -5.20 -6.22 -3.75
N LEU A 118 -4.76 -5.37 -4.68
CA LEU A 118 -5.12 -3.96 -4.76
C LEU A 118 -6.09 -3.76 -5.91
N VAL A 119 -7.31 -3.31 -5.60
CA VAL A 119 -8.39 -3.08 -6.56
C VAL A 119 -8.50 -1.59 -6.83
N HIS A 120 -8.32 -1.17 -8.07
CA HIS A 120 -8.55 0.20 -8.49
C HIS A 120 -9.98 0.35 -9.01
N VAL A 121 -10.78 1.15 -8.32
CA VAL A 121 -12.17 1.45 -8.71
C VAL A 121 -12.23 2.85 -9.28
N PRO A 122 -12.69 3.02 -10.54
CA PRO A 122 -12.86 4.35 -11.10
C PRO A 122 -13.80 5.21 -10.25
N LEU A 123 -13.43 6.45 -9.98
CA LEU A 123 -14.28 7.41 -9.28
C LEU A 123 -15.53 7.67 -10.11
N GLY A 124 -16.71 7.45 -9.53
CA GLY A 124 -17.99 7.62 -10.19
C GLY A 124 -19.11 7.88 -9.19
N GLU A 125 -20.26 8.29 -9.69
CA GLU A 125 -21.48 8.49 -8.87
C GLU A 125 -22.28 7.20 -8.71
N ASN A 126 -22.19 6.31 -9.69
CA ASN A 126 -22.88 5.03 -9.74
C ASN A 126 -21.90 3.91 -10.05
N TYR A 127 -22.05 2.80 -9.35
CA TYR A 127 -21.19 1.62 -9.52
C TYR A 127 -22.05 0.42 -9.91
N ASP A 128 -21.68 -0.26 -11.00
CA ASP A 128 -22.26 -1.54 -11.37
C ASP A 128 -21.61 -2.68 -10.58
N VAL A 129 -22.45 -3.59 -10.07
CA VAL A 129 -21.97 -4.73 -9.25
C VAL A 129 -21.10 -5.69 -10.08
N ASN A 130 -21.47 -5.94 -11.34
CA ASN A 130 -20.75 -6.88 -12.19
C ASN A 130 -19.36 -6.32 -12.55
N ASP A 131 -19.29 -5.03 -12.83
CA ASP A 131 -17.99 -4.35 -13.09
C ASP A 131 -17.08 -4.46 -11.88
N LEU A 132 -17.60 -4.21 -10.66
CA LEU A 132 -16.82 -4.37 -9.44
C LEU A 132 -16.38 -5.83 -9.24
N VAL A 133 -17.27 -6.81 -9.42
CA VAL A 133 -16.92 -8.24 -9.32
C VAL A 133 -15.79 -8.59 -10.28
N ASN A 134 -15.81 -8.08 -11.51
CA ASN A 134 -14.75 -8.27 -12.49
C ASN A 134 -13.42 -7.66 -12.03
N LEU A 135 -13.44 -6.42 -11.54
CA LEU A 135 -12.24 -5.74 -11.01
C LEU A 135 -11.62 -6.53 -9.84
N PHE A 136 -12.45 -6.97 -8.89
CA PHE A 136 -12.01 -7.78 -7.76
C PHE A 136 -11.42 -9.13 -8.21
N THR A 137 -12.09 -9.81 -9.14
CA THR A 137 -11.64 -11.11 -9.67
C THR A 137 -10.28 -10.99 -10.35
N LEU A 138 -10.08 -9.95 -11.15
CA LEU A 138 -8.81 -9.68 -11.82
C LEU A 138 -7.69 -9.38 -10.80
N ALA A 139 -7.93 -8.51 -9.82
CA ALA A 139 -6.94 -8.19 -8.79
C ALA A 139 -6.56 -9.40 -7.94
N ILE A 140 -7.54 -10.21 -7.52
CA ILE A 140 -7.32 -11.44 -6.75
C ILE A 140 -6.52 -12.47 -7.57
N SER A 141 -6.84 -12.63 -8.85
CA SER A 141 -6.11 -13.55 -9.75
C SER A 141 -4.66 -13.09 -9.93
N LYS A 142 -4.43 -11.80 -10.12
CA LYS A 142 -3.09 -11.19 -10.22
C LYS A 142 -2.25 -11.46 -8.96
N ALA A 143 -2.81 -11.21 -7.79
CA ALA A 143 -2.12 -11.44 -6.51
C ALA A 143 -1.83 -12.92 -6.23
N LYS A 144 -2.74 -13.84 -6.60
CA LYS A 144 -2.51 -15.30 -6.49
C LYS A 144 -1.39 -15.78 -7.39
N ASN A 145 -1.31 -15.29 -8.63
CA ASN A 145 -0.25 -15.66 -9.56
C ASN A 145 1.12 -15.15 -9.11
N ALA A 146 1.18 -13.98 -8.49
CA ALA A 146 2.38 -13.47 -7.86
C ALA A 146 2.92 -14.40 -6.79
N LYS A 147 2.04 -14.82 -5.89
CA LYS A 147 2.40 -15.75 -4.80
C LYS A 147 2.87 -17.11 -5.30
N ARG A 148 2.32 -17.61 -6.39
CA ARG A 148 2.78 -18.85 -7.04
C ARG A 148 4.17 -18.71 -7.62
N ASN A 149 4.43 -17.63 -8.35
CA ASN A 149 5.75 -17.38 -8.94
C ASN A 149 6.85 -17.14 -7.88
N SER A 150 6.49 -16.68 -6.67
CA SER A 150 7.43 -16.55 -5.55
C SER A 150 7.64 -17.85 -4.77
N THR A 151 6.76 -18.86 -4.92
CA THR A 151 6.91 -20.17 -4.28
C THR A 151 7.58 -21.20 -5.18
N ASP A 152 7.53 -21.02 -6.50
CA ASP A 152 8.18 -21.90 -7.47
C ASP A 152 9.60 -21.45 -7.87
N GLY A 153 10.00 -20.23 -7.51
CA GLY A 153 11.36 -19.74 -7.56
C GLY A 153 12.08 -20.12 -6.28
N VAL A 154 13.01 -21.07 -6.37
CA VAL A 154 14.11 -21.28 -5.40
C VAL A 154 14.52 -19.92 -4.87
N GLY A 155 14.38 -19.71 -3.55
CA GLY A 155 14.50 -18.44 -2.87
C GLY A 155 15.61 -17.54 -3.40
N ASP A 156 15.22 -16.48 -4.07
CA ASP A 156 15.99 -15.26 -4.15
C ASP A 156 15.84 -14.50 -2.80
N SER A 157 16.23 -15.19 -1.72
CA SER A 157 16.60 -14.49 -0.51
C SER A 157 17.81 -13.66 -0.89
N VAL A 158 17.66 -12.32 -0.88
CA VAL A 158 18.78 -11.42 -1.07
C VAL A 158 19.93 -11.95 -0.22
N PRO A 159 21.03 -12.40 -0.83
CA PRO A 159 22.05 -13.14 -0.09
C PRO A 159 22.63 -12.23 1.00
N LEU A 160 22.72 -12.74 2.21
CA LEU A 160 23.34 -12.01 3.30
C LEU A 160 24.85 -11.85 3.03
N CYS A 161 25.41 -10.76 3.46
CA CYS A 161 26.86 -10.51 3.33
C CYS A 161 27.64 -11.51 4.19
N PRO A 162 28.54 -12.34 3.62
CA PRO A 162 29.29 -13.33 4.38
C PRO A 162 30.27 -12.70 5.37
N ALA A 163 30.65 -11.43 5.15
CA ALA A 163 31.59 -10.74 6.01
C ALA A 163 30.92 -10.10 7.25
N CYS A 164 29.65 -9.65 7.16
CA CYS A 164 29.00 -8.93 8.25
C CYS A 164 27.54 -9.32 8.51
N GLY A 165 26.98 -10.29 7.79
CA GLY A 165 25.60 -10.77 7.96
C GLY A 165 24.51 -9.80 7.53
N LYS A 166 24.85 -8.59 7.05
CA LYS A 166 23.86 -7.59 6.60
C LYS A 166 23.35 -7.91 5.19
N MET A 167 22.20 -7.39 4.84
CA MET A 167 21.62 -7.54 3.49
C MET A 167 22.54 -6.95 2.41
N ARG A 168 22.42 -7.48 1.21
CA ARG A 168 23.13 -6.99 0.02
C ARG A 168 22.17 -6.21 -0.87
N VAL A 169 22.72 -5.31 -1.65
CA VAL A 169 22.00 -4.50 -2.63
C VAL A 169 22.53 -4.81 -4.02
N LEU A 170 21.65 -5.07 -4.97
CA LEU A 170 22.01 -5.21 -6.37
C LEU A 170 22.56 -3.89 -6.89
N ARG A 171 23.76 -3.91 -7.46
CA ARG A 171 24.45 -2.75 -8.03
C ARG A 171 24.91 -3.07 -9.44
N ILE A 172 25.17 -2.04 -10.22
CA ILE A 172 25.72 -2.15 -11.58
C ILE A 172 27.07 -1.44 -11.60
N HIS A 173 28.08 -2.09 -12.15
CA HIS A 173 29.37 -1.47 -12.40
C HIS A 173 29.19 -0.32 -13.40
N ARG A 174 29.56 0.89 -13.00
CA ARG A 174 29.41 2.09 -13.86
C ARG A 174 30.62 2.38 -14.73
N ASN A 175 31.82 1.93 -14.32
CA ASN A 175 33.09 2.25 -14.97
C ASN A 175 33.97 0.99 -15.08
N GLY A 176 34.90 0.98 -16.07
CA GLY A 176 35.87 -0.07 -16.27
C GLY A 176 35.40 -1.21 -17.19
N GLY A 177 36.22 -2.23 -17.34
CA GLY A 177 35.97 -3.38 -18.24
C GLY A 177 34.74 -4.23 -17.86
N SER A 178 34.17 -4.00 -16.69
CA SER A 178 32.95 -4.67 -16.19
C SER A 178 31.74 -3.75 -16.21
N ALA A 179 31.77 -2.63 -16.91
CA ALA A 179 30.65 -1.70 -17.00
C ALA A 179 29.38 -2.43 -17.49
N GLY A 180 28.24 -2.22 -16.79
CA GLY A 180 26.97 -2.88 -17.09
C GLY A 180 26.75 -4.22 -16.39
N THR A 181 27.76 -4.84 -15.79
CA THR A 181 27.58 -6.08 -15.03
C THR A 181 26.93 -5.82 -13.67
N LYS A 182 26.04 -6.74 -13.28
CA LYS A 182 25.33 -6.68 -12.00
C LYS A 182 26.14 -7.41 -10.93
N TYR A 183 26.11 -6.89 -9.70
CA TYR A 183 26.73 -7.54 -8.53
C TYR A 183 25.95 -7.20 -7.27
N TYR A 184 26.01 -8.07 -6.28
CA TYR A 184 25.47 -7.79 -4.95
C TYR A 184 26.57 -7.19 -4.07
N GLY A 185 26.41 -5.91 -3.71
CA GLY A 185 27.29 -5.21 -2.76
C GLY A 185 26.68 -5.17 -1.37
N CYS A 186 27.51 -5.24 -0.33
CA CYS A 186 27.04 -5.07 1.05
C CYS A 186 26.34 -3.71 1.24
N MET A 187 25.23 -3.69 1.99
CA MET A 187 24.49 -2.46 2.31
C MET A 187 25.36 -1.49 3.15
N ASP A 188 26.32 -2.01 3.90
CA ASP A 188 27.24 -1.25 4.76
C ASP A 188 28.52 -0.78 4.03
N SER A 189 28.56 -0.88 2.71
CA SER A 189 29.68 -0.34 1.90
C SER A 189 29.72 1.19 2.00
N PRO A 190 30.90 1.82 2.24
CA PRO A 190 32.25 1.26 2.14
C PRO A 190 32.82 0.60 3.43
N ARG A 191 32.11 0.61 4.55
CA ARG A 191 32.58 0.01 5.81
C ARG A 191 32.74 -1.51 5.72
N CYS A 192 32.00 -2.16 4.84
CA CYS A 192 32.12 -3.58 4.54
C CYS A 192 32.30 -3.78 3.03
N ALA A 193 33.38 -4.44 2.64
CA ALA A 193 33.76 -4.68 1.24
C ALA A 193 33.14 -5.98 0.64
N GLY A 194 32.14 -6.57 1.29
CA GLY A 194 31.53 -7.82 0.83
C GLY A 194 30.81 -7.65 -0.51
N VAL A 195 31.39 -8.22 -1.58
CA VAL A 195 30.85 -8.23 -2.95
C VAL A 195 30.66 -9.68 -3.41
N VAL A 196 29.58 -9.98 -4.13
CA VAL A 196 29.35 -11.25 -4.84
C VAL A 196 28.83 -10.96 -6.22
N ALA A 197 29.41 -11.62 -7.22
CA ALA A 197 28.90 -11.57 -8.58
C ALA A 197 27.46 -12.13 -8.64
N VAL A 198 26.67 -11.65 -9.59
CA VAL A 198 25.39 -12.25 -9.97
C VAL A 198 25.75 -13.19 -11.13
N ASP A 199 25.56 -14.49 -10.94
CA ASP A 199 25.66 -15.50 -11.99
C ASP A 199 24.50 -15.36 -12.98
#